data_1977b8958dc140c56dbd03752112cbc1
#
_entry.id   1977b8958dc140c56dbd03752112cbc1
#
_cell.length_a   1.000
_cell.length_b   1.000
_cell.length_c   1.000
_cell.angle_alpha   90.00
_cell.angle_beta   90.00
_cell.angle_gamma   90.00
#
_symmetry.space_group_name_H-M   'P 1'
#
loop_
_entity.id
_entity.type
_entity.pdbx_description
1 polymer ?
#
loop_
_entity_poly.entity_id
_entity_poly.type
_entity_poly.pdbx_seq_one_letter_code
_entity_poly.pdbx_strand_id
1 'polypeptide(L)'
;MTVPSLTTKAFVLAAAAAVSALAAPTLHAQDNTAEKLEKFVYLTNWYAEAEHGGFYQAMASGLYKKEGLDVSIRMGGPQVNGLQLLAAGQVDCFMGYDVQTMKAREQGIAAVTVAAAFQKDPQVMIGHPENFKKMADLKGKTILISGDARTNFWPWLQATFGLDDKQVRPYTFNIQPFVADKNVVQQGYLSSEPYAIEKQAKFKPNAFLLSDHGWPPYTTTVVCMESTLQKKPRQVAAFIKASMQGWKDYLLGDPKAANAMIRKDNPNMAEDELLNGIRLLKETGMVLGGDAKTLGVGVITDERMKKTYDMMVSMKLLDPAKVELKKTYSTQFVKDIKVLP
;
A
#
# COMPACT_ATOMS: atom_id res chain seq x y z
N MET A 1 -58.12 -49.57 87.33
CA MET A 1 -57.36 -50.71 87.91
C MET A 1 -56.36 -51.18 86.89
N THR A 2 -55.14 -51.01 87.25
CA THR A 2 -53.91 -51.67 86.87
C THR A 2 -53.67 -52.19 85.45
N VAL A 3 -52.70 -51.53 84.84
CA VAL A 3 -51.88 -51.88 83.68
C VAL A 3 -51.09 -53.18 83.92
N PRO A 4 -50.68 -53.86 82.84
CA PRO A 4 -49.22 -54.01 82.74
C PRO A 4 -48.65 -53.72 81.35
N SER A 5 -47.41 -53.22 81.40
CA SER A 5 -46.50 -52.91 80.33
C SER A 5 -45.97 -54.13 79.55
N LEU A 6 -45.71 -53.97 78.29
CA LEU A 6 -44.86 -54.87 77.51
C LEU A 6 -43.88 -54.04 76.65
N THR A 7 -42.65 -54.27 77.03
CA THR A 7 -41.47 -53.75 76.33
C THR A 7 -41.20 -54.52 75.03
N THR A 8 -41.05 -53.83 73.91
CA THR A 8 -40.57 -54.49 72.69
C THR A 8 -39.31 -53.73 72.16
N LYS A 9 -38.25 -54.51 72.08
CA LYS A 9 -36.95 -54.04 71.50
C LYS A 9 -37.07 -53.86 70.03
N ALA A 10 -36.79 -52.67 69.57
CA ALA A 10 -36.70 -52.36 68.10
C ALA A 10 -35.22 -52.47 67.66
N PHE A 11 -35.00 -53.25 66.65
CA PHE A 11 -33.73 -53.35 65.90
C PHE A 11 -33.56 -52.11 65.01
N VAL A 12 -32.42 -51.43 65.19
CA VAL A 12 -32.02 -50.33 64.29
C VAL A 12 -31.23 -50.93 63.11
N LEU A 13 -31.82 -50.93 61.88
CA LEU A 13 -31.11 -51.16 60.66
C LEU A 13 -30.63 -49.80 60.16
N ALA A 14 -29.31 -49.56 60.11
CA ALA A 14 -28.71 -48.42 59.46
C ALA A 14 -28.63 -48.69 57.97
N ALA A 15 -29.45 -47.99 57.17
CA ALA A 15 -29.35 -47.92 55.69
C ALA A 15 -28.40 -46.79 55.34
N ALA A 16 -27.20 -47.10 54.82
CA ALA A 16 -26.28 -46.13 54.21
C ALA A 16 -26.79 -45.77 52.86
N ALA A 17 -27.32 -44.51 52.67
CA ALA A 17 -27.63 -43.95 51.39
C ALA A 17 -26.35 -43.34 50.75
N ALA A 18 -25.80 -44.01 49.74
CA ALA A 18 -24.75 -43.47 48.91
C ALA A 18 -25.33 -42.40 47.98
N VAL A 19 -25.02 -41.12 48.27
CA VAL A 19 -25.33 -40.01 47.37
C VAL A 19 -24.28 -40.00 46.27
N SER A 20 -24.60 -40.53 45.09
CA SER A 20 -23.82 -40.38 43.88
C SER A 20 -24.02 -38.95 43.35
N ALA A 21 -23.07 -38.06 43.64
CA ALA A 21 -23.02 -36.75 42.99
C ALA A 21 -22.70 -36.94 41.52
N LEU A 22 -23.70 -36.83 40.64
CA LEU A 22 -23.51 -36.64 39.21
C LEU A 22 -22.87 -35.26 38.99
N ALA A 23 -21.56 -35.24 38.75
CA ALA A 23 -20.88 -34.06 38.24
C ALA A 23 -21.37 -33.82 36.81
N ALA A 24 -22.29 -32.89 36.65
CA ALA A 24 -22.64 -32.37 35.33
C ALA A 24 -21.40 -31.69 34.71
N PRO A 25 -21.03 -32.04 33.48
CA PRO A 25 -19.96 -31.28 32.84
C PRO A 25 -20.44 -29.84 32.66
N THR A 26 -19.78 -28.89 33.29
CA THR A 26 -19.93 -27.48 32.98
C THR A 26 -19.45 -27.29 31.54
N LEU A 27 -20.39 -27.23 30.59
CA LEU A 27 -20.12 -26.66 29.28
C LEU A 27 -19.64 -25.23 29.52
N HIS A 28 -18.32 -25.03 29.40
CA HIS A 28 -17.80 -23.70 29.19
C HIS A 28 -18.37 -23.26 27.85
N ALA A 29 -19.40 -22.45 27.88
CA ALA A 29 -19.79 -21.65 26.73
C ALA A 29 -18.55 -20.84 26.33
N GLN A 30 -17.87 -21.24 25.26
CA GLN A 30 -16.92 -20.38 24.62
C GLN A 30 -17.76 -19.15 24.22
N ASP A 31 -17.57 -18.06 24.95
CA ASP A 31 -18.03 -16.74 24.56
C ASP A 31 -17.37 -16.43 23.22
N ASN A 32 -18.05 -16.84 22.17
CA ASN A 32 -17.71 -16.50 20.80
C ASN A 32 -18.18 -15.06 20.57
N THR A 33 -17.68 -14.12 21.40
CA THR A 33 -17.74 -12.70 21.08
C THR A 33 -16.84 -12.54 19.86
N ALA A 34 -17.45 -12.57 18.67
CA ALA A 34 -16.77 -12.22 17.44
C ALA A 34 -16.05 -10.89 17.71
N GLU A 35 -14.72 -10.95 17.81
CA GLU A 35 -13.90 -9.78 18.12
C GLU A 35 -14.22 -8.71 17.12
N LYS A 36 -14.75 -7.56 17.60
CA LYS A 36 -15.23 -6.50 16.74
C LYS A 36 -14.07 -5.94 15.96
N LEU A 37 -14.06 -6.19 14.64
CA LEU A 37 -13.03 -5.69 13.74
C LEU A 37 -12.94 -4.16 13.79
N GLU A 38 -11.73 -3.64 13.84
CA GLU A 38 -11.46 -2.21 13.87
C GLU A 38 -11.40 -1.66 12.44
N LYS A 39 -12.15 -0.60 12.18
CA LYS A 39 -12.19 0.05 10.86
C LYS A 39 -10.86 0.72 10.54
N PHE A 40 -10.38 0.51 9.31
CA PHE A 40 -9.21 1.15 8.77
C PHE A 40 -9.42 1.52 7.30
N VAL A 41 -9.23 2.79 6.95
CA VAL A 41 -9.44 3.31 5.60
C VAL A 41 -8.08 3.61 4.96
N TYR A 42 -7.79 2.91 3.87
CA TYR A 42 -6.59 3.12 3.05
C TYR A 42 -6.96 3.68 1.68
N LEU A 43 -6.32 4.77 1.26
CA LEU A 43 -6.53 5.38 -0.05
C LEU A 43 -5.38 5.01 -0.98
N THR A 44 -5.67 4.52 -2.19
CA THR A 44 -4.67 4.39 -3.25
C THR A 44 -4.47 5.72 -3.96
N ASN A 45 -3.32 5.90 -4.62
CA ASN A 45 -3.01 7.14 -5.34
C ASN A 45 -3.57 7.16 -6.77
N TRP A 46 -4.01 6.01 -7.29
CA TRP A 46 -4.45 5.83 -8.66
C TRP A 46 -5.68 4.92 -8.75
N TYR A 47 -6.21 4.74 -9.96
CA TYR A 47 -7.21 3.70 -10.25
C TYR A 47 -6.66 2.32 -9.92
N ALA A 48 -7.54 1.41 -9.53
CA ALA A 48 -7.14 0.05 -9.15
C ALA A 48 -6.44 -0.67 -10.32
N GLU A 49 -5.25 -1.20 -10.04
CA GLU A 49 -4.36 -1.83 -11.02
C GLU A 49 -3.43 -2.84 -10.32
N ALA A 50 -2.56 -3.53 -11.07
CA ALA A 50 -1.64 -4.55 -10.52
C ALA A 50 -0.68 -3.97 -9.47
N GLU A 51 -0.32 -2.70 -9.58
CA GLU A 51 0.54 -1.95 -8.66
C GLU A 51 -0.11 -1.67 -7.29
N HIS A 52 -1.37 -2.05 -7.13
CA HIS A 52 -2.10 -2.07 -5.86
C HIS A 52 -2.38 -3.49 -5.36
N GLY A 53 -1.99 -4.50 -6.14
CA GLY A 53 -2.41 -5.88 -6.01
C GLY A 53 -2.18 -6.50 -4.63
N GLY A 54 -1.07 -6.16 -3.96
CA GLY A 54 -0.79 -6.69 -2.63
C GLY A 54 -1.82 -6.29 -1.57
N PHE A 55 -2.34 -5.05 -1.65
CA PHE A 55 -3.39 -4.59 -0.73
C PHE A 55 -4.72 -5.30 -1.01
N TYR A 56 -5.07 -5.48 -2.28
CA TYR A 56 -6.25 -6.24 -2.69
C TYR A 56 -6.11 -7.74 -2.35
N GLN A 57 -4.91 -8.31 -2.46
CA GLN A 57 -4.64 -9.69 -2.07
C GLN A 57 -4.82 -9.89 -0.56
N ALA A 58 -4.31 -8.98 0.25
CA ALA A 58 -4.51 -9.02 1.70
C ALA A 58 -5.99 -8.96 2.08
N MET A 59 -6.78 -8.18 1.35
CA MET A 59 -8.23 -8.11 1.53
C MET A 59 -8.91 -9.41 1.08
N ALA A 60 -8.63 -9.89 -0.13
CA ALA A 60 -9.25 -11.07 -0.72
C ALA A 60 -8.97 -12.36 0.08
N SER A 61 -7.75 -12.50 0.62
CA SER A 61 -7.34 -13.64 1.44
C SER A 61 -7.69 -13.51 2.93
N GLY A 62 -8.33 -12.42 3.32
CA GLY A 62 -8.76 -12.18 4.70
C GLY A 62 -7.63 -11.89 5.69
N LEU A 63 -6.43 -11.51 5.22
CA LEU A 63 -5.29 -11.20 6.08
C LEU A 63 -5.58 -10.03 7.01
N TYR A 64 -6.27 -9.00 6.55
CA TYR A 64 -6.67 -7.88 7.41
C TYR A 64 -7.60 -8.32 8.53
N LYS A 65 -8.58 -9.17 8.23
CA LYS A 65 -9.51 -9.71 9.26
C LYS A 65 -8.79 -10.57 10.29
N LYS A 66 -7.78 -11.34 9.88
CA LYS A 66 -6.94 -12.13 10.80
C LYS A 66 -6.14 -11.24 11.76
N GLU A 67 -5.81 -10.02 11.35
CA GLU A 67 -5.13 -9.03 12.18
C GLU A 67 -6.13 -8.10 12.93
N GLY A 68 -7.44 -8.44 12.94
CA GLY A 68 -8.48 -7.69 13.65
C GLY A 68 -8.96 -6.43 12.95
N LEU A 69 -8.72 -6.28 11.64
CA LEU A 69 -9.08 -5.09 10.88
C LEU A 69 -10.22 -5.32 9.88
N ASP A 70 -11.14 -4.37 9.82
CA ASP A 70 -12.10 -4.16 8.73
C ASP A 70 -11.54 -3.06 7.83
N VAL A 71 -10.74 -3.46 6.83
CA VAL A 71 -10.08 -2.53 5.92
C VAL A 71 -10.98 -2.17 4.76
N SER A 72 -11.09 -0.88 4.45
CA SER A 72 -11.66 -0.37 3.21
C SER A 72 -10.56 0.22 2.35
N ILE A 73 -10.37 -0.31 1.14
CA ILE A 73 -9.52 0.31 0.13
C ILE A 73 -10.37 1.31 -0.64
N ARG A 74 -10.03 2.59 -0.52
CA ARG A 74 -10.64 3.66 -1.29
C ARG A 74 -9.78 3.92 -2.52
N MET A 75 -10.36 3.73 -3.70
CA MET A 75 -9.66 3.98 -4.95
C MET A 75 -9.44 5.48 -5.17
N GLY A 76 -8.20 5.84 -5.53
CA GLY A 76 -7.82 7.18 -5.95
C GLY A 76 -8.04 7.45 -7.44
N GLY A 77 -7.23 8.33 -8.00
CA GLY A 77 -7.28 8.68 -9.42
C GLY A 77 -6.43 9.91 -9.75
N PRO A 78 -6.27 10.25 -11.04
CA PRO A 78 -5.32 11.26 -11.52
C PRO A 78 -5.46 12.65 -10.91
N GLN A 79 -6.64 12.99 -10.38
CA GLN A 79 -6.95 14.30 -9.79
C GLN A 79 -7.28 14.22 -8.29
N VAL A 80 -7.07 13.05 -7.67
CA VAL A 80 -7.28 12.87 -6.24
C VAL A 80 -6.05 13.32 -5.46
N ASN A 81 -6.23 14.25 -4.53
CA ASN A 81 -5.15 14.69 -3.64
C ASN A 81 -5.15 13.87 -2.35
N GLY A 82 -4.36 12.80 -2.30
CA GLY A 82 -4.30 11.88 -1.16
C GLY A 82 -3.81 12.55 0.12
N LEU A 83 -2.83 13.44 0.02
CA LEU A 83 -2.31 14.17 1.19
C LEU A 83 -3.36 15.07 1.83
N GLN A 84 -4.19 15.74 1.01
CA GLN A 84 -5.27 16.58 1.51
C GLN A 84 -6.34 15.75 2.24
N LEU A 85 -6.73 14.60 1.68
CA LEU A 85 -7.70 13.68 2.32
C LEU A 85 -7.16 13.10 3.62
N LEU A 86 -5.85 12.77 3.65
CA LEU A 86 -5.16 12.33 4.85
C LEU A 86 -5.16 13.42 5.93
N ALA A 87 -4.74 14.64 5.58
CA ALA A 87 -4.70 15.78 6.52
C ALA A 87 -6.09 16.16 7.06
N ALA A 88 -7.14 15.97 6.24
CA ALA A 88 -8.54 16.16 6.66
C ALA A 88 -9.09 14.99 7.51
N GLY A 89 -8.31 13.93 7.77
CA GLY A 89 -8.73 12.77 8.55
C GLY A 89 -9.79 11.89 7.88
N GLN A 90 -9.97 12.00 6.57
CA GLN A 90 -10.92 11.19 5.80
C GLN A 90 -10.42 9.77 5.52
N VAL A 91 -9.14 9.54 5.68
CA VAL A 91 -8.48 8.24 5.54
C VAL A 91 -7.44 8.09 6.65
N ASP A 92 -7.14 6.86 7.07
CA ASP A 92 -6.16 6.58 8.11
C ASP A 92 -4.73 6.67 7.56
N CYS A 93 -4.52 6.13 6.36
CA CYS A 93 -3.26 6.24 5.62
C CYS A 93 -3.56 6.29 4.12
N PHE A 94 -2.57 6.74 3.34
CA PHE A 94 -2.69 6.74 1.89
C PHE A 94 -1.41 6.22 1.22
N MET A 95 -1.54 5.82 -0.04
CA MET A 95 -0.43 5.46 -0.90
C MET A 95 0.23 6.72 -1.46
N GLY A 96 1.50 6.91 -1.18
CA GLY A 96 2.24 8.07 -1.63
C GLY A 96 3.68 7.77 -2.01
N TYR A 97 4.49 8.81 -1.97
CA TYR A 97 5.93 8.81 -2.15
C TYR A 97 6.60 9.41 -0.92
N ASP A 98 7.83 9.00 -0.62
CA ASP A 98 8.61 9.59 0.47
C ASP A 98 8.92 11.08 0.23
N VAL A 99 9.15 11.51 -1.02
CA VAL A 99 9.30 12.93 -1.39
C VAL A 99 8.07 13.76 -1.05
N GLN A 100 6.86 13.22 -1.22
CA GLN A 100 5.62 13.91 -0.85
C GLN A 100 5.53 14.11 0.67
N THR A 101 5.94 13.10 1.43
CA THR A 101 5.98 13.19 2.89
C THR A 101 6.97 14.26 3.36
N MET A 102 8.16 14.34 2.74
CA MET A 102 9.14 15.39 3.02
C MET A 102 8.59 16.78 2.69
N LYS A 103 7.95 16.95 1.53
CA LYS A 103 7.30 18.23 1.15
C LYS A 103 6.13 18.59 2.07
N ALA A 104 5.35 17.60 2.51
CA ALA A 104 4.28 17.81 3.48
C ALA A 104 4.84 18.36 4.81
N ARG A 105 5.93 17.79 5.31
CA ARG A 105 6.63 18.28 6.51
C ARG A 105 7.16 19.70 6.35
N GLU A 106 7.71 20.05 5.20
CA GLU A 106 8.14 21.42 4.88
C GLU A 106 6.99 22.42 4.98
N GLN A 107 5.76 21.98 4.66
CA GLN A 107 4.53 22.77 4.73
C GLN A 107 3.84 22.70 6.11
N GLY A 108 4.47 22.05 7.10
CA GLY A 108 3.92 21.91 8.45
C GLY A 108 2.89 20.79 8.62
N ILE A 109 2.67 19.97 7.59
CA ILE A 109 1.77 18.80 7.65
C ILE A 109 2.54 17.62 8.24
N ALA A 110 2.08 17.09 9.38
CA ALA A 110 2.76 16.05 10.13
C ALA A 110 2.56 14.64 9.53
N ALA A 111 2.82 14.48 8.22
CA ALA A 111 2.80 13.20 7.53
C ALA A 111 4.07 12.38 7.83
N VAL A 112 3.96 11.04 7.85
CA VAL A 112 5.05 10.10 8.15
C VAL A 112 4.96 8.90 7.20
N THR A 113 6.05 8.58 6.51
CA THR A 113 6.21 7.34 5.75
C THR A 113 6.53 6.19 6.70
N VAL A 114 5.76 5.10 6.66
CA VAL A 114 5.89 3.98 7.61
C VAL A 114 6.21 2.64 6.96
N ALA A 115 6.05 2.53 5.64
CA ALA A 115 6.44 1.38 4.83
C ALA A 115 6.57 1.78 3.36
N ALA A 116 7.27 0.97 2.55
CA ALA A 116 7.34 1.14 1.10
C ALA A 116 7.22 -0.22 0.40
N ALA A 117 6.09 -0.48 -0.23
CA ALA A 117 5.90 -1.74 -0.94
C ALA A 117 6.90 -1.87 -2.11
N PHE A 118 7.16 -0.77 -2.82
CA PHE A 118 8.10 -0.79 -3.96
C PHE A 118 9.49 -0.31 -3.57
N GLN A 119 10.46 -1.16 -3.79
CA GLN A 119 11.88 -0.88 -3.58
C GLN A 119 12.52 -0.15 -4.76
N LYS A 120 11.91 -0.20 -5.94
CA LYS A 120 12.29 0.54 -7.13
C LYS A 120 11.03 1.17 -7.73
N ASP A 121 11.10 2.46 -8.04
CA ASP A 121 9.96 3.19 -8.61
C ASP A 121 9.71 2.72 -10.06
N PRO A 122 8.48 2.25 -10.39
CA PRO A 122 8.12 1.86 -11.75
C PRO A 122 7.83 3.03 -12.68
N GLN A 123 7.89 4.28 -12.21
CA GLN A 123 7.56 5.47 -12.98
C GLN A 123 8.42 5.60 -14.23
N VAL A 124 7.78 5.76 -15.37
CA VAL A 124 8.42 5.97 -16.68
C VAL A 124 7.90 7.24 -17.37
N MET A 125 8.75 7.79 -18.24
CA MET A 125 8.31 8.68 -19.30
C MET A 125 8.22 7.89 -20.60
N ILE A 126 7.08 7.97 -21.28
CA ILE A 126 6.73 7.16 -22.45
C ILE A 126 6.60 8.08 -23.67
N GLY A 127 7.28 7.74 -24.75
CA GLY A 127 7.22 8.50 -25.99
C GLY A 127 7.25 7.61 -27.23
N HIS A 128 6.89 8.20 -28.38
CA HIS A 128 7.00 7.53 -29.66
C HIS A 128 8.46 7.24 -30.02
N PRO A 129 8.80 6.04 -30.48
CA PRO A 129 10.19 5.63 -30.70
C PRO A 129 10.93 6.47 -31.73
N GLU A 130 10.23 7.10 -32.65
CA GLU A 130 10.82 8.00 -33.65
C GLU A 130 11.32 9.31 -33.03
N ASN A 131 10.59 9.85 -32.04
CA ASN A 131 10.78 11.21 -31.50
C ASN A 131 11.24 11.25 -30.04
N PHE A 132 11.35 10.10 -29.36
CA PHE A 132 11.76 10.00 -27.96
C PHE A 132 12.75 8.84 -27.77
N LYS A 133 14.03 9.15 -27.93
CA LYS A 133 15.14 8.16 -27.88
C LYS A 133 15.99 8.25 -26.62
N LYS A 134 15.88 9.33 -25.88
CA LYS A 134 16.58 9.59 -24.60
C LYS A 134 15.81 10.60 -23.77
N MET A 135 16.04 10.62 -22.48
CA MET A 135 15.33 11.54 -21.55
C MET A 135 15.49 13.04 -21.92
N ALA A 136 16.62 13.43 -22.51
CA ALA A 136 16.83 14.81 -22.96
C ALA A 136 15.84 15.24 -24.07
N ASP A 137 15.21 14.30 -24.77
CA ASP A 137 14.23 14.58 -25.82
C ASP A 137 12.86 15.04 -25.24
N LEU A 138 12.68 15.01 -23.90
CA LEU A 138 11.54 15.63 -23.21
C LEU A 138 11.44 17.14 -23.47
N LYS A 139 12.59 17.80 -23.71
CA LYS A 139 12.65 19.24 -23.94
C LYS A 139 11.86 19.61 -25.21
N GLY A 140 10.94 20.56 -25.07
CA GLY A 140 10.09 21.01 -26.17
C GLY A 140 8.91 20.09 -26.51
N LYS A 141 8.73 18.93 -25.83
CA LYS A 141 7.57 18.06 -26.01
C LYS A 141 6.38 18.54 -25.17
N THR A 142 5.18 18.19 -25.59
CA THR A 142 4.02 18.22 -24.70
C THR A 142 4.10 17.02 -23.77
N ILE A 143 3.98 17.25 -22.47
CA ILE A 143 4.16 16.22 -21.44
C ILE A 143 2.86 16.05 -20.68
N LEU A 144 2.28 14.84 -20.76
CA LEU A 144 1.06 14.50 -20.02
C LEU A 144 1.42 13.92 -18.67
N ILE A 145 1.07 14.61 -17.60
CA ILE A 145 1.25 14.14 -16.21
C ILE A 145 0.00 14.39 -15.37
N SER A 146 -0.19 13.57 -14.35
CA SER A 146 -1.28 13.69 -13.37
C SER A 146 -1.07 14.86 -12.42
N GLY A 147 -2.12 15.21 -11.67
CA GLY A 147 -2.01 16.19 -10.58
C GLY A 147 -1.04 15.74 -9.48
N ASP A 148 -1.03 14.44 -9.15
CA ASP A 148 -0.12 13.85 -8.17
C ASP A 148 1.35 13.95 -8.63
N ALA A 149 1.65 13.68 -9.89
CA ALA A 149 3.00 13.78 -10.46
C ALA A 149 3.63 15.17 -10.26
N ARG A 150 2.83 16.23 -10.25
CA ARG A 150 3.29 17.61 -10.05
C ARG A 150 3.93 17.83 -8.67
N THR A 151 3.57 17.00 -7.70
CA THR A 151 4.07 17.09 -6.32
C THR A 151 5.12 16.02 -5.99
N ASN A 152 5.41 15.11 -6.91
CA ASN A 152 6.42 14.09 -6.73
C ASN A 152 7.57 14.20 -7.74
N PHE A 153 7.54 13.53 -8.91
CA PHE A 153 8.70 13.45 -9.80
C PHE A 153 8.84 14.66 -10.77
N TRP A 154 7.81 15.45 -11.00
CA TRP A 154 7.87 16.56 -11.94
C TRP A 154 8.90 17.64 -11.55
N PRO A 155 8.98 18.13 -10.31
CA PRO A 155 10.01 19.08 -9.91
C PRO A 155 11.43 18.54 -10.12
N TRP A 156 11.65 17.25 -9.93
CA TRP A 156 12.93 16.61 -10.21
C TRP A 156 13.24 16.57 -11.72
N LEU A 157 12.25 16.24 -12.56
CA LEU A 157 12.40 16.30 -14.02
C LEU A 157 12.73 17.71 -14.50
N GLN A 158 12.07 18.74 -13.95
CA GLN A 158 12.37 20.14 -14.27
C GLN A 158 13.82 20.48 -13.93
N ALA A 159 14.25 20.17 -12.71
CA ALA A 159 15.61 20.48 -12.26
C ALA A 159 16.68 19.70 -13.03
N THR A 160 16.41 18.44 -13.39
CA THR A 160 17.38 17.55 -14.05
C THR A 160 17.49 17.83 -15.56
N PHE A 161 16.38 18.08 -16.24
CA PHE A 161 16.33 18.17 -17.70
C PHE A 161 15.98 19.58 -18.22
N GLY A 162 15.80 20.57 -17.35
CA GLY A 162 15.48 21.94 -17.71
C GLY A 162 14.11 22.08 -18.38
N LEU A 163 13.09 21.40 -17.83
CA LEU A 163 11.73 21.41 -18.34
C LEU A 163 10.90 22.57 -17.78
N ASP A 164 9.85 22.97 -18.51
CA ASP A 164 8.97 24.10 -18.17
C ASP A 164 7.52 23.62 -17.98
N ASP A 165 6.82 24.19 -17.01
CA ASP A 165 5.39 23.93 -16.76
C ASP A 165 4.50 24.19 -18.00
N LYS A 166 4.93 25.04 -18.93
CA LYS A 166 4.23 25.28 -20.19
C LYS A 166 4.09 24.02 -21.07
N GLN A 167 4.99 23.06 -20.89
CA GLN A 167 4.96 21.76 -21.59
C GLN A 167 3.88 20.84 -21.04
N VAL A 168 3.41 21.05 -19.79
CA VAL A 168 2.55 20.11 -19.10
C VAL A 168 1.09 20.25 -19.50
N ARG A 169 0.45 19.10 -19.72
CA ARG A 169 -1.01 18.95 -19.85
C ARG A 169 -1.48 17.83 -18.94
N PRO A 170 -2.76 17.85 -18.50
CA PRO A 170 -3.29 16.82 -17.65
C PRO A 170 -3.27 15.43 -18.29
N TYR A 171 -2.79 14.43 -17.56
CA TYR A 171 -2.95 13.02 -17.88
C TYR A 171 -4.11 12.45 -17.06
N THR A 172 -5.06 11.83 -17.75
CA THR A 172 -6.32 11.34 -17.16
C THR A 172 -6.51 9.83 -17.33
N PHE A 173 -5.42 9.07 -17.49
CA PHE A 173 -5.42 7.65 -17.82
C PHE A 173 -6.02 7.35 -19.21
N ASN A 174 -5.93 8.32 -20.12
CA ASN A 174 -6.34 8.19 -21.51
C ASN A 174 -5.11 8.33 -22.42
N ILE A 175 -4.78 7.27 -23.15
CA ILE A 175 -3.61 7.24 -24.05
C ILE A 175 -3.87 7.88 -25.41
N GLN A 176 -5.12 8.23 -25.75
CA GLN A 176 -5.46 8.72 -27.10
C GLN A 176 -4.73 10.02 -27.48
N PRO A 177 -4.55 11.03 -26.60
CA PRO A 177 -3.76 12.20 -26.95
C PRO A 177 -2.30 11.87 -27.28
N PHE A 178 -1.71 10.88 -26.60
CA PHE A 178 -0.37 10.37 -26.87
C PHE A 178 -0.31 9.62 -28.21
N VAL A 179 -1.28 8.76 -28.48
CA VAL A 179 -1.34 7.97 -29.74
C VAL A 179 -1.51 8.88 -30.96
N ALA A 180 -2.28 9.96 -30.83
CA ALA A 180 -2.62 10.88 -31.93
C ALA A 180 -1.46 11.83 -32.32
N ASP A 181 -0.54 12.15 -31.38
CA ASP A 181 0.54 13.11 -31.65
C ASP A 181 1.90 12.53 -31.20
N LYS A 182 2.78 12.29 -32.17
CA LYS A 182 4.14 11.77 -31.95
C LYS A 182 5.06 12.71 -31.17
N ASN A 183 4.67 13.97 -30.95
CA ASN A 183 5.41 14.92 -30.12
C ASN A 183 4.92 14.97 -28.67
N VAL A 184 3.92 14.18 -28.34
CA VAL A 184 3.44 14.02 -26.96
C VAL A 184 4.24 12.91 -26.27
N VAL A 185 4.62 13.18 -25.03
CA VAL A 185 5.19 12.22 -24.08
C VAL A 185 4.25 12.14 -22.88
N GLN A 186 4.07 10.96 -22.31
CA GLN A 186 3.22 10.80 -21.14
C GLN A 186 3.95 10.08 -20.01
N GLN A 187 3.47 10.29 -18.78
CA GLN A 187 3.80 9.43 -17.66
C GLN A 187 3.20 8.04 -17.82
N GLY A 188 3.72 7.09 -17.07
CA GLY A 188 3.14 5.78 -16.86
C GLY A 188 3.95 4.96 -15.89
N TYR A 189 3.44 3.80 -15.52
CA TYR A 189 4.23 2.77 -14.86
C TYR A 189 4.71 1.75 -15.88
N LEU A 190 5.96 1.31 -15.74
CA LEU A 190 6.58 0.33 -16.67
C LEU A 190 5.71 -0.93 -16.83
N SER A 191 5.01 -1.30 -15.78
CA SER A 191 4.16 -2.48 -15.70
C SER A 191 2.74 -2.28 -16.26
N SER A 192 2.34 -1.06 -16.62
CA SER A 192 0.97 -0.72 -17.02
C SER A 192 0.90 -0.12 -18.43
N GLU A 193 1.10 1.20 -18.58
CA GLU A 193 0.82 1.93 -19.81
C GLU A 193 1.58 1.48 -21.07
N PRO A 194 2.88 1.06 -21.02
CA PRO A 194 3.55 0.59 -22.23
C PRO A 194 2.86 -0.59 -22.89
N TYR A 195 2.33 -1.52 -22.07
CA TYR A 195 1.57 -2.67 -22.57
C TYR A 195 0.21 -2.23 -23.16
N ALA A 196 -0.50 -1.35 -22.46
CA ALA A 196 -1.78 -0.83 -22.95
C ALA A 196 -1.63 -0.11 -24.31
N ILE A 197 -0.55 0.68 -24.49
CA ILE A 197 -0.23 1.35 -25.75
C ILE A 197 0.07 0.33 -26.84
N GLU A 198 0.94 -0.65 -26.57
CA GLU A 198 1.29 -1.67 -27.55
C GLU A 198 0.05 -2.46 -28.00
N LYS A 199 -0.82 -2.81 -27.04
CA LYS A 199 -2.07 -3.52 -27.31
C LYS A 199 -3.06 -2.72 -28.15
N GLN A 200 -3.25 -1.42 -27.84
CA GLN A 200 -4.28 -0.58 -28.44
C GLN A 200 -3.79 0.13 -29.71
N ALA A 201 -2.56 0.65 -29.71
CA ALA A 201 -2.00 1.44 -30.78
C ALA A 201 -1.12 0.63 -31.75
N LYS A 202 -0.84 -0.64 -31.45
CA LYS A 202 -0.09 -1.59 -32.28
C LYS A 202 1.35 -1.18 -32.59
N PHE A 203 1.97 -0.38 -31.72
CA PHE A 203 3.40 -0.10 -31.73
C PHE A 203 3.98 -0.16 -30.31
N LYS A 204 5.24 -0.52 -30.19
CA LYS A 204 5.95 -0.53 -28.92
C LYS A 204 6.54 0.85 -28.63
N PRO A 205 6.09 1.54 -27.58
CA PRO A 205 6.64 2.85 -27.23
C PRO A 205 8.04 2.70 -26.61
N ASN A 206 8.84 3.77 -26.65
CA ASN A 206 9.99 3.89 -25.78
C ASN A 206 9.51 4.34 -24.38
N ALA A 207 9.99 3.64 -23.37
CA ALA A 207 9.70 3.95 -21.97
C ALA A 207 11.02 4.03 -21.19
N PHE A 208 11.27 5.18 -20.56
CA PHE A 208 12.48 5.43 -19.79
C PHE A 208 12.13 5.49 -18.29
N LEU A 209 12.69 4.54 -17.54
CA LEU A 209 12.45 4.41 -16.11
C LEU A 209 13.20 5.52 -15.35
N LEU A 210 12.49 6.32 -14.55
CA LEU A 210 13.09 7.46 -13.86
C LEU A 210 14.18 7.03 -12.88
N SER A 211 14.01 5.88 -12.22
CA SER A 211 15.01 5.33 -11.31
C SER A 211 16.35 4.97 -11.99
N ASP A 212 16.35 4.67 -13.30
CA ASP A 212 17.59 4.42 -14.08
C ASP A 212 18.29 5.74 -14.47
N HIS A 213 17.61 6.87 -14.27
CA HIS A 213 18.11 8.21 -14.56
C HIS A 213 18.37 9.04 -13.29
N GLY A 214 18.47 8.39 -12.14
CA GLY A 214 18.86 9.05 -10.88
C GLY A 214 17.69 9.48 -9.99
N TRP A 215 16.50 8.94 -10.19
CA TRP A 215 15.34 9.12 -9.31
C TRP A 215 15.32 8.05 -8.20
N PRO A 216 15.77 8.36 -6.95
CA PRO A 216 15.97 7.35 -5.91
C PRO A 216 14.76 7.03 -5.04
N PRO A 217 13.63 7.81 -5.04
CA PRO A 217 12.59 7.69 -4.03
C PRO A 217 11.96 6.31 -3.92
N TYR A 218 11.43 6.04 -2.74
CA TYR A 218 10.47 4.97 -2.56
C TYR A 218 9.11 5.36 -3.13
N THR A 219 8.41 4.41 -3.72
CA THR A 219 7.03 4.57 -4.18
C THR A 219 6.10 3.52 -3.60
N THR A 220 4.80 3.69 -3.79
CA THR A 220 3.78 2.84 -3.16
C THR A 220 4.02 2.75 -1.65
N THR A 221 4.37 3.91 -1.08
CA THR A 221 4.62 4.03 0.35
C THR A 221 3.31 4.10 1.12
N VAL A 222 3.31 3.58 2.34
CA VAL A 222 2.22 3.80 3.29
C VAL A 222 2.54 5.06 4.07
N VAL A 223 1.73 6.10 3.87
CA VAL A 223 1.87 7.40 4.54
C VAL A 223 0.70 7.63 5.46
N CYS A 224 0.96 7.93 6.73
CA CYS A 224 -0.06 8.22 7.74
C CYS A 224 0.23 9.57 8.41
N MET A 225 -0.76 10.16 9.09
CA MET A 225 -0.50 11.30 9.96
C MET A 225 0.16 10.85 11.25
N GLU A 226 1.05 11.65 11.81
CA GLU A 226 1.67 11.39 13.12
C GLU A 226 0.61 11.16 14.21
N SER A 227 -0.48 11.90 14.17
CA SER A 227 -1.62 11.70 15.08
C SER A 227 -2.30 10.33 14.90
N THR A 228 -2.33 9.76 13.69
CA THR A 228 -2.82 8.40 13.43
C THR A 228 -1.89 7.37 14.06
N LEU A 229 -0.57 7.57 13.90
CA LEU A 229 0.44 6.67 14.51
C LEU A 229 0.36 6.66 16.04
N GLN A 230 0.00 7.78 16.66
CA GLN A 230 -0.18 7.89 18.11
C GLN A 230 -1.49 7.27 18.59
N LYS A 231 -2.60 7.48 17.85
CA LYS A 231 -3.93 7.02 18.26
C LYS A 231 -4.23 5.57 17.86
N LYS A 232 -3.66 5.08 16.75
CA LYS A 232 -3.94 3.77 16.15
C LYS A 232 -2.67 2.96 15.85
N PRO A 233 -1.65 2.92 16.73
CA PRO A 233 -0.36 2.27 16.40
C PRO A 233 -0.51 0.78 16.09
N ARG A 234 -1.41 0.08 16.82
CA ARG A 234 -1.70 -1.35 16.61
C ARG A 234 -2.33 -1.59 15.24
N GLN A 235 -3.32 -0.76 14.87
CA GLN A 235 -4.02 -0.89 13.58
C GLN A 235 -3.08 -0.62 12.40
N VAL A 236 -2.20 0.39 12.51
CA VAL A 236 -1.19 0.68 11.49
C VAL A 236 -0.21 -0.48 11.34
N ALA A 237 0.29 -1.05 12.45
CA ALA A 237 1.18 -2.21 12.42
C ALA A 237 0.50 -3.43 11.78
N ALA A 238 -0.75 -3.71 12.16
CA ALA A 238 -1.56 -4.81 11.64
C ALA A 238 -1.82 -4.64 10.12
N PHE A 239 -2.18 -3.42 9.69
CA PHE A 239 -2.38 -3.08 8.27
C PHE A 239 -1.12 -3.32 7.46
N ILE A 240 0.04 -2.81 7.91
CA ILE A 240 1.31 -2.96 7.21
C ILE A 240 1.70 -4.44 7.13
N LYS A 241 1.65 -5.18 8.23
CA LYS A 241 1.98 -6.61 8.27
C LYS A 241 1.15 -7.41 7.26
N ALA A 242 -0.18 -7.25 7.30
CA ALA A 242 -1.08 -7.94 6.39
C ALA A 242 -0.85 -7.54 4.92
N SER A 243 -0.60 -6.23 4.66
CA SER A 243 -0.33 -5.72 3.31
C SER A 243 0.96 -6.29 2.73
N MET A 244 2.03 -6.38 3.51
CA MET A 244 3.32 -6.89 3.04
C MET A 244 3.25 -8.39 2.76
N GLN A 245 2.51 -9.16 3.57
CA GLN A 245 2.18 -10.56 3.25
C GLN A 245 1.34 -10.64 1.97
N GLY A 246 0.34 -9.77 1.83
CA GLY A 246 -0.48 -9.68 0.62
C GLY A 246 0.35 -9.41 -0.64
N TRP A 247 1.36 -8.57 -0.58
CA TRP A 247 2.27 -8.34 -1.70
C TRP A 247 3.06 -9.58 -2.10
N LYS A 248 3.60 -10.32 -1.13
CA LYS A 248 4.24 -11.60 -1.39
C LYS A 248 3.27 -12.59 -2.04
N ASP A 249 2.08 -12.75 -1.47
CA ASP A 249 1.08 -13.70 -1.94
C ASP A 249 0.53 -13.32 -3.33
N TYR A 250 0.40 -12.02 -3.62
CA TYR A 250 -0.03 -11.52 -4.93
C TYR A 250 0.96 -11.86 -6.05
N LEU A 251 2.24 -11.70 -5.76
CA LEU A 251 3.29 -11.92 -6.74
C LEU A 251 3.71 -13.40 -6.87
N LEU A 252 3.64 -14.18 -5.80
CA LEU A 252 4.16 -15.56 -5.78
C LEU A 252 3.06 -16.62 -5.69
N GLY A 253 1.84 -16.24 -5.31
CA GLY A 253 0.68 -17.12 -5.16
C GLY A 253 -0.34 -16.99 -6.30
N ASP A 254 -1.63 -17.21 -5.98
CA ASP A 254 -2.75 -17.05 -6.92
C ASP A 254 -3.39 -15.66 -6.78
N PRO A 255 -3.25 -14.76 -7.77
CA PRO A 255 -3.78 -13.40 -7.71
C PRO A 255 -5.26 -13.29 -8.12
N LYS A 256 -5.93 -14.37 -8.54
CA LYS A 256 -7.27 -14.32 -9.17
C LYS A 256 -8.31 -13.56 -8.34
N ALA A 257 -8.37 -13.84 -7.03
CA ALA A 257 -9.36 -13.18 -6.17
C ALA A 257 -9.07 -11.68 -6.02
N ALA A 258 -7.80 -11.30 -5.90
CA ALA A 258 -7.39 -9.90 -5.87
C ALA A 258 -7.68 -9.20 -7.20
N ASN A 259 -7.35 -9.83 -8.34
CA ASN A 259 -7.62 -9.30 -9.68
C ASN A 259 -9.13 -9.10 -9.90
N ALA A 260 -9.98 -10.01 -9.42
CA ALA A 260 -11.43 -9.85 -9.49
C ALA A 260 -11.91 -8.61 -8.72
N MET A 261 -11.33 -8.32 -7.55
CA MET A 261 -11.63 -7.12 -6.77
C MET A 261 -11.13 -5.85 -7.46
N ILE A 262 -9.89 -5.86 -7.99
CA ILE A 262 -9.34 -4.75 -8.77
C ILE A 262 -10.25 -4.39 -9.94
N ARG A 263 -10.69 -5.39 -10.71
CA ARG A 263 -11.59 -5.19 -11.87
C ARG A 263 -12.99 -4.75 -11.47
N LYS A 264 -13.45 -5.10 -10.28
CA LYS A 264 -14.71 -4.57 -9.73
C LYS A 264 -14.62 -3.08 -9.46
N ASP A 265 -13.50 -2.62 -8.89
CA ASP A 265 -13.28 -1.21 -8.57
C ASP A 265 -12.89 -0.40 -9.82
N ASN A 266 -12.14 -1.01 -10.75
CA ASN A 266 -11.76 -0.43 -12.03
C ASN A 266 -12.18 -1.34 -13.20
N PRO A 267 -13.42 -1.22 -13.72
CA PRO A 267 -13.90 -2.06 -14.83
C PRO A 267 -13.13 -1.90 -16.15
N ASN A 268 -12.34 -0.83 -16.28
CA ASN A 268 -11.50 -0.58 -17.46
C ASN A 268 -10.20 -1.38 -17.45
N MET A 269 -9.85 -2.00 -16.32
CA MET A 269 -8.63 -2.80 -16.18
C MET A 269 -8.88 -4.23 -16.69
N ALA A 270 -8.22 -4.59 -17.79
CA ALA A 270 -8.35 -5.92 -18.36
C ALA A 270 -7.49 -6.96 -17.61
N GLU A 271 -7.91 -8.23 -17.63
CA GLU A 271 -7.19 -9.31 -16.94
C GLU A 271 -5.77 -9.51 -17.48
N ASP A 272 -5.59 -9.44 -18.80
CA ASP A 272 -4.27 -9.58 -19.43
C ASP A 272 -3.32 -8.42 -19.07
N GLU A 273 -3.84 -7.21 -18.82
CA GLU A 273 -3.08 -6.07 -18.31
C GLU A 273 -2.60 -6.31 -16.88
N LEU A 274 -3.47 -6.84 -16.01
CA LEU A 274 -3.10 -7.24 -14.65
C LEU A 274 -2.02 -8.34 -14.66
N LEU A 275 -2.19 -9.37 -15.46
CA LEU A 275 -1.22 -10.47 -15.56
C LEU A 275 0.13 -9.99 -16.11
N ASN A 276 0.14 -9.06 -17.08
CA ASN A 276 1.37 -8.44 -17.57
C ASN A 276 2.03 -7.60 -16.46
N GLY A 277 1.26 -6.82 -15.71
CA GLY A 277 1.76 -6.04 -14.57
C GLY A 277 2.42 -6.92 -13.51
N ILE A 278 1.75 -8.00 -13.10
CA ILE A 278 2.31 -8.99 -12.16
C ILE A 278 3.63 -9.56 -12.67
N ARG A 279 3.68 -9.97 -13.96
CA ARG A 279 4.88 -10.51 -14.58
C ARG A 279 6.04 -9.51 -14.50
N LEU A 280 5.80 -8.26 -14.90
CA LEU A 280 6.83 -7.22 -14.89
C LEU A 280 7.29 -6.85 -13.49
N LEU A 281 6.39 -6.74 -12.51
CA LEU A 281 6.74 -6.48 -11.11
C LEU A 281 7.65 -7.59 -10.55
N LYS A 282 7.42 -8.86 -10.95
CA LYS A 282 8.29 -10.00 -10.58
C LYS A 282 9.65 -9.93 -11.27
N GLU A 283 9.67 -9.80 -12.60
CA GLU A 283 10.89 -9.80 -13.41
C GLU A 283 11.84 -8.65 -13.06
N THR A 284 11.28 -7.48 -12.78
CA THR A 284 12.07 -6.29 -12.43
C THR A 284 12.48 -6.24 -10.96
N GLY A 285 11.87 -7.07 -10.11
CA GLY A 285 12.12 -7.09 -8.67
C GLY A 285 11.72 -5.80 -7.95
N MET A 286 10.76 -5.04 -8.49
CA MET A 286 10.37 -3.75 -7.93
C MET A 286 9.84 -3.84 -6.51
N VAL A 287 9.16 -4.94 -6.16
CA VAL A 287 8.62 -5.20 -4.82
C VAL A 287 9.54 -6.11 -4.01
N LEU A 288 9.93 -7.26 -4.60
CA LEU A 288 10.66 -8.33 -3.90
C LEU A 288 12.19 -8.19 -4.05
N GLY A 289 12.66 -7.14 -4.71
CA GLY A 289 14.08 -6.86 -4.93
C GLY A 289 14.67 -5.89 -3.90
N GLY A 290 15.89 -5.43 -4.16
CA GLY A 290 16.59 -4.46 -3.30
C GLY A 290 16.68 -4.95 -1.86
N ASP A 291 16.46 -4.05 -0.91
CA ASP A 291 16.52 -4.31 0.53
C ASP A 291 15.46 -5.32 1.00
N ALA A 292 14.35 -5.48 0.26
CA ALA A 292 13.31 -6.46 0.59
C ALA A 292 13.80 -7.90 0.60
N LYS A 293 14.85 -8.23 -0.18
CA LYS A 293 15.43 -9.59 -0.22
C LYS A 293 15.96 -10.06 1.14
N THR A 294 16.48 -9.16 1.93
CA THR A 294 17.13 -9.48 3.21
C THR A 294 16.39 -8.93 4.42
N LEU A 295 15.70 -7.80 4.27
CA LEU A 295 15.02 -7.12 5.36
C LEU A 295 13.50 -7.34 5.37
N GLY A 296 12.94 -7.81 4.26
CA GLY A 296 11.51 -8.10 4.10
C GLY A 296 10.76 -7.07 3.26
N VAL A 297 9.66 -7.53 2.67
CA VAL A 297 8.76 -6.70 1.85
C VAL A 297 8.24 -5.52 2.70
N GLY A 298 8.23 -4.34 2.12
CA GLY A 298 7.75 -3.13 2.79
C GLY A 298 8.80 -2.35 3.55
N VAL A 299 10.04 -2.85 3.61
CA VAL A 299 11.13 -2.20 4.35
C VAL A 299 11.41 -0.78 3.83
N ILE A 300 11.72 0.11 4.76
CA ILE A 300 12.34 1.42 4.52
C ILE A 300 13.59 1.51 5.37
N THR A 301 14.66 2.09 4.82
CA THR A 301 15.96 2.22 5.51
C THR A 301 16.35 3.67 5.69
N ASP A 302 17.06 3.96 6.78
CA ASP A 302 17.62 5.29 7.05
C ASP A 302 18.50 5.78 5.89
N GLU A 303 19.29 4.89 5.30
CA GLU A 303 20.19 5.19 4.19
C GLU A 303 19.42 5.68 2.95
N ARG A 304 18.38 4.97 2.54
CA ARG A 304 17.60 5.36 1.36
C ARG A 304 16.74 6.59 1.60
N MET A 305 16.15 6.73 2.78
CA MET A 305 15.43 7.97 3.15
C MET A 305 16.38 9.18 3.11
N LYS A 306 17.61 9.00 3.62
CA LYS A 306 18.64 10.05 3.53
C LYS A 306 19.04 10.36 2.09
N LYS A 307 19.18 9.34 1.23
CA LYS A 307 19.52 9.53 -0.19
C LYS A 307 18.46 10.37 -0.93
N THR A 308 17.18 10.08 -0.69
CA THR A 308 16.08 10.90 -1.24
C THR A 308 16.13 12.33 -0.70
N TYR A 309 16.31 12.50 0.61
CA TYR A 309 16.42 13.81 1.24
C TYR A 309 17.59 14.64 0.68
N ASP A 310 18.79 14.04 0.61
CA ASP A 310 19.99 14.71 0.10
C ASP A 310 19.81 15.15 -1.37
N MET A 311 19.18 14.31 -2.18
CA MET A 311 18.83 14.65 -3.57
C MET A 311 17.90 15.88 -3.61
N MET A 312 16.83 15.89 -2.84
CA MET A 312 15.89 16.99 -2.81
C MET A 312 16.55 18.30 -2.34
N VAL A 313 17.38 18.23 -1.32
CA VAL A 313 18.12 19.41 -0.81
C VAL A 313 19.14 19.92 -1.84
N SER A 314 19.94 19.03 -2.44
CA SER A 314 20.96 19.41 -3.43
C SER A 314 20.35 20.08 -4.68
N MET A 315 19.14 19.65 -5.05
CA MET A 315 18.38 20.21 -6.17
C MET A 315 17.52 21.43 -5.79
N LYS A 316 17.60 21.89 -4.52
CA LYS A 316 16.78 22.99 -3.98
C LYS A 316 15.26 22.73 -4.07
N LEU A 317 14.87 21.47 -4.05
CA LEU A 317 13.47 21.02 -4.02
C LEU A 317 12.92 20.96 -2.58
N LEU A 318 13.79 20.99 -1.58
CA LEU A 318 13.46 20.95 -0.15
C LEU A 318 14.36 21.92 0.62
N ASP A 319 13.76 22.68 1.54
CA ASP A 319 14.48 23.55 2.46
C ASP A 319 14.89 22.76 3.73
N PRO A 320 16.18 22.44 3.91
CA PRO A 320 16.65 21.67 5.06
C PRO A 320 16.41 22.36 6.41
N ALA A 321 16.23 23.69 6.43
CA ALA A 321 15.92 24.41 7.65
C ALA A 321 14.50 24.17 8.17
N LYS A 322 13.60 23.71 7.30
CA LYS A 322 12.18 23.45 7.62
C LYS A 322 11.85 21.99 7.83
N VAL A 323 12.75 21.07 7.46
CA VAL A 323 12.46 19.64 7.47
C VAL A 323 13.50 18.85 8.23
N GLU A 324 13.11 18.30 9.36
CA GLU A 324 13.90 17.33 10.10
C GLU A 324 13.65 15.93 9.50
N LEU A 325 14.65 15.35 8.83
CA LEU A 325 14.53 14.07 8.12
C LEU A 325 13.92 12.97 8.99
N LYS A 326 14.34 12.84 10.24
CA LYS A 326 13.86 11.80 11.16
C LYS A 326 12.38 11.91 11.52
N LYS A 327 11.74 13.04 11.26
CA LYS A 327 10.28 13.20 11.41
C LYS A 327 9.49 12.81 10.16
N THR A 328 10.14 12.58 9.01
CA THR A 328 9.46 12.27 7.75
C THR A 328 9.13 10.78 7.62
N TYR A 329 9.73 9.92 8.42
CA TYR A 329 9.51 8.47 8.36
C TYR A 329 9.67 7.79 9.72
N SER A 330 9.16 6.54 9.81
CA SER A 330 9.38 5.68 10.96
C SER A 330 9.58 4.23 10.52
N THR A 331 10.70 3.64 10.90
CA THR A 331 11.02 2.22 10.61
C THR A 331 10.38 1.26 11.59
N GLN A 332 9.77 1.76 12.69
CA GLN A 332 9.24 0.92 13.77
C GLN A 332 8.18 -0.09 13.33
N PHE A 333 7.42 0.23 12.26
CA PHE A 333 6.32 -0.60 11.78
C PHE A 333 6.78 -1.70 10.80
N VAL A 334 8.03 -1.66 10.33
CA VAL A 334 8.56 -2.63 9.34
C VAL A 334 9.76 -3.43 9.84
N LYS A 335 10.46 -2.96 10.88
CA LYS A 335 11.70 -3.58 11.37
C LYS A 335 11.55 -5.04 11.82
N ASP A 336 10.36 -5.42 12.31
CA ASP A 336 10.06 -6.75 12.83
C ASP A 336 9.19 -7.58 11.87
N ILE A 337 8.78 -7.02 10.72
CA ILE A 337 8.01 -7.70 9.69
C ILE A 337 8.97 -8.37 8.71
N LYS A 338 9.31 -9.64 8.98
CA LYS A 338 10.19 -10.42 8.10
C LYS A 338 9.41 -11.24 7.08
N VAL A 339 8.63 -10.57 6.23
CA VAL A 339 8.03 -11.21 5.05
C VAL A 339 9.11 -11.26 3.97
N LEU A 340 9.93 -12.31 4.00
CA LEU A 340 10.96 -12.50 2.97
C LEU A 340 10.32 -13.03 1.68
N PRO A 341 10.85 -12.67 0.49
CA PRO A 341 10.44 -13.17 -0.81
C PRO A 341 10.49 -14.67 -0.95
#